data_6a4fd38c4cf0e4bdd415cc7980ac0911
#
_entry.id   6a4fd38c4cf0e4bdd415cc7980ac0911
#
_cell.length_a   1.000
_cell.length_b   1.000
_cell.length_c   1.000
_cell.angle_alpha   90.00
_cell.angle_beta   90.00
_cell.angle_gamma   90.00
#
_symmetry.space_group_name_H-M   'P 1'
#
loop_
_entity.id
_entity.type
_entity.pdbx_description
1 polymer ?
#
loop_
_entity_poly.entity_id
_entity_poly.type
_entity_poly.pdbx_seq_one_letter_code
_entity_poly.pdbx_strand_id
1 'polypeptide(L)'
;MGFQADIIIWDFDKKELLHRLKLHKVLIQSLSFSFNELYLASLGGQDDKRIVVWEVSSGKALCGNSSGSEHVYQLRFYNKVDDMFITVQDMGIKIWKVDYINKKITSTSVSIGSLKRSIINCIIEANDQFAYCSTKSGDLMEVNLEKLLFKRIGTTKTIFAQGIICLTQLLNGDLIVGCGDGTIAKLNIQDMTIKAKSKVLGSITSMALTADGTSMFIGTSMSNVYFCDTDKLTPELRMTCHSESINSIAFPKGYSDIFMTCSNVEIRIWNAKNRQELLRIQVPNLECYCSDFLPDGKAIISGWSDGKIRGFLPQSGKLIFSINDSHNHGCTALCCTSDSQRIVSGGMEGEVRVWKLLSSSQVMDTSLKEHRARVNEIRCNKNNDQAISASSDGSCIIWDIKNYHRIICLFEATMFKSAIYHPEEYQVVTTGSNRNISYWDKMDAQAIRMLVGSNDGEINSLDIFNNGEYFLSGGEDKKLKVWKYDEGLVYHIGIGHSGQIKKIAISPNQENIITVGTEGAIFIWKVPEGINI
;
A
#
# COMPACT_ATOMS: atom_id res chain seq x y z
N MET A 1 4.20 -8.61 21.57
CA MET A 1 3.39 -7.83 20.62
C MET A 1 2.15 -8.65 20.33
N GLY A 2 0.97 -8.22 20.78
CA GLY A 2 -0.29 -8.91 20.51
C GLY A 2 -0.85 -8.37 19.20
N PHE A 3 -0.66 -9.07 18.11
CA PHE A 3 -1.40 -8.79 16.88
C PHE A 3 -2.85 -9.19 17.11
N GLN A 4 -3.77 -8.23 17.16
CA GLN A 4 -5.22 -8.47 17.18
C GLN A 4 -5.76 -8.17 15.79
N ALA A 5 -6.51 -9.13 15.24
CA ALA A 5 -7.24 -8.93 13.99
C ALA A 5 -8.69 -8.57 14.34
N ASP A 6 -9.06 -7.32 14.11
CA ASP A 6 -10.41 -6.81 14.36
C ASP A 6 -11.29 -6.92 13.10
N ILE A 7 -12.55 -7.27 13.26
CA ILE A 7 -13.57 -7.14 12.22
C ILE A 7 -14.33 -5.85 12.51
N ILE A 8 -14.45 -5.00 11.48
CA ILE A 8 -15.13 -3.74 11.59
C ILE A 8 -16.39 -3.77 10.72
N ILE A 9 -17.54 -3.49 11.30
CA ILE A 9 -18.83 -3.38 10.60
C ILE A 9 -19.21 -1.92 10.53
N TRP A 10 -19.44 -1.42 9.30
CA TRP A 10 -19.84 -0.05 9.00
C TRP A 10 -21.28 0.01 8.49
N ASP A 11 -22.02 1.05 8.87
CA ASP A 11 -23.20 1.45 8.13
C ASP A 11 -22.74 2.16 6.85
N PHE A 12 -23.06 1.59 5.70
CA PHE A 12 -22.57 2.09 4.41
C PHE A 12 -23.19 3.44 4.04
N ASP A 13 -24.47 3.63 4.34
CA ASP A 13 -25.21 4.85 3.98
C ASP A 13 -24.83 6.01 4.89
N LYS A 14 -24.78 5.77 6.19
CA LYS A 14 -24.43 6.79 7.20
C LYS A 14 -22.93 7.00 7.33
N LYS A 15 -22.11 6.06 6.83
CA LYS A 15 -20.64 6.04 6.98
C LYS A 15 -20.20 6.05 8.44
N GLU A 16 -20.98 5.40 9.30
CA GLU A 16 -20.71 5.29 10.73
C GLU A 16 -20.23 3.90 11.11
N LEU A 17 -19.36 3.85 12.12
CA LEU A 17 -18.88 2.59 12.70
C LEU A 17 -20.00 1.99 13.55
N LEU A 18 -20.51 0.79 13.17
CA LEU A 18 -21.50 0.06 13.95
C LEU A 18 -20.84 -0.79 15.04
N HIS A 19 -19.91 -1.67 14.66
CA HIS A 19 -19.28 -2.60 15.59
C HIS A 19 -17.81 -2.81 15.28
N ARG A 20 -17.02 -3.05 16.35
CA ARG A 20 -15.66 -3.55 16.29
C ARG A 20 -15.60 -4.88 17.05
N LEU A 21 -15.45 -5.99 16.33
CA LEU A 21 -15.48 -7.36 16.86
C LEU A 21 -14.05 -7.84 17.10
N LYS A 22 -13.74 -8.22 18.34
CA LYS A 22 -12.38 -8.57 18.77
C LYS A 22 -12.38 -9.99 19.34
N LEU A 23 -11.91 -10.97 18.57
CA LEU A 23 -11.71 -12.35 19.02
C LEU A 23 -10.59 -13.06 18.27
N HIS A 24 -10.37 -12.69 17.01
CA HIS A 24 -9.34 -13.29 16.19
C HIS A 24 -7.95 -12.73 16.53
N LYS A 25 -6.96 -13.59 16.35
CA LYS A 25 -5.53 -13.24 16.49
C LYS A 25 -4.93 -13.13 15.09
N VAL A 26 -3.97 -12.25 14.91
CA VAL A 26 -3.12 -12.10 13.72
C VAL A 26 -3.86 -11.81 12.40
N LEU A 27 -4.70 -12.73 11.90
CA LEU A 27 -5.29 -12.66 10.55
C LEU A 27 -6.73 -13.16 10.54
N ILE A 28 -7.60 -12.47 9.79
CA ILE A 28 -8.92 -12.96 9.38
C ILE A 28 -8.81 -13.39 7.92
N GLN A 29 -9.04 -14.67 7.67
CA GLN A 29 -8.88 -15.30 6.36
C GLN A 29 -10.09 -15.08 5.46
N SER A 30 -11.29 -15.17 6.00
CA SER A 30 -12.53 -15.06 5.24
C SER A 30 -13.70 -14.58 6.11
N LEU A 31 -14.62 -13.85 5.48
CA LEU A 31 -15.86 -13.35 6.08
C LEU A 31 -17.02 -13.67 5.13
N SER A 32 -18.17 -14.01 5.69
CA SER A 32 -19.42 -14.18 4.92
C SER A 32 -20.62 -13.83 5.78
N PHE A 33 -21.53 -13.02 5.24
CA PHE A 33 -22.85 -12.78 5.83
C PHE A 33 -23.79 -13.95 5.52
N SER A 34 -24.73 -14.23 6.43
CA SER A 34 -25.87 -15.09 6.16
C SER A 34 -26.81 -14.44 5.13
N PHE A 35 -27.71 -15.23 4.55
CA PHE A 35 -28.65 -14.74 3.52
C PHE A 35 -29.54 -13.59 4.02
N ASN A 36 -29.98 -13.66 5.27
CA ASN A 36 -30.80 -12.61 5.91
C ASN A 36 -29.98 -11.45 6.51
N GLU A 37 -28.65 -11.48 6.37
CA GLU A 37 -27.69 -10.50 6.90
C GLU A 37 -27.71 -10.30 8.43
N LEU A 38 -28.42 -11.16 9.17
CA LEU A 38 -28.48 -11.09 10.64
C LEU A 38 -27.23 -11.66 11.30
N TYR A 39 -26.51 -12.54 10.60
CA TYR A 39 -25.32 -13.21 11.10
C TYR A 39 -24.12 -13.02 10.19
N LEU A 40 -22.95 -12.96 10.81
CA LEU A 40 -21.66 -12.92 10.13
C LEU A 40 -20.83 -14.12 10.60
N ALA A 41 -20.32 -14.92 9.68
CA ALA A 41 -19.32 -15.93 9.99
C ALA A 41 -17.93 -15.42 9.63
N SER A 42 -16.96 -15.64 10.50
CA SER A 42 -15.58 -15.27 10.35
C SER A 42 -14.66 -16.48 10.52
N LEU A 43 -13.63 -16.54 9.69
CA LEU A 43 -12.60 -17.56 9.73
C LEU A 43 -11.26 -16.90 10.05
N GLY A 44 -10.60 -17.32 11.12
CA GLY A 44 -9.26 -16.92 11.47
C GLY A 44 -8.20 -17.63 10.63
N GLY A 45 -7.00 -17.07 10.55
CA GLY A 45 -5.86 -17.65 9.84
C GLY A 45 -5.30 -18.90 10.53
N GLN A 46 -4.19 -19.42 9.99
CA GLN A 46 -3.53 -20.64 10.48
C GLN A 46 -3.13 -20.58 11.96
N ASP A 47 -2.81 -19.41 12.46
CA ASP A 47 -2.38 -19.22 13.87
C ASP A 47 -3.55 -19.19 14.84
N ASP A 48 -4.74 -18.85 14.36
CA ASP A 48 -5.96 -18.75 15.17
C ASP A 48 -6.84 -19.98 15.07
N LYS A 49 -7.00 -20.55 13.88
CA LYS A 49 -7.79 -21.76 13.57
C LYS A 49 -9.22 -21.75 14.13
N ARG A 50 -9.85 -20.58 14.19
CA ARG A 50 -11.20 -20.42 14.75
C ARG A 50 -12.18 -20.01 13.67
N ILE A 51 -13.37 -20.60 13.76
CA ILE A 51 -14.57 -20.12 13.08
C ILE A 51 -15.47 -19.54 14.15
N VAL A 52 -15.96 -18.32 13.94
CA VAL A 52 -16.86 -17.63 14.87
C VAL A 52 -18.06 -17.11 14.10
N VAL A 53 -19.25 -17.31 14.66
CA VAL A 53 -20.49 -16.73 14.15
C VAL A 53 -20.93 -15.61 15.09
N TRP A 54 -21.19 -14.46 14.52
CA TRP A 54 -21.53 -13.21 15.19
C TRP A 54 -22.97 -12.82 14.87
N GLU A 55 -23.67 -12.25 15.83
CA GLU A 55 -24.92 -11.54 15.61
C GLU A 55 -24.61 -10.10 15.21
N VAL A 56 -25.04 -9.69 14.02
CA VAL A 56 -24.70 -8.37 13.45
C VAL A 56 -25.31 -7.22 14.25
N SER A 57 -26.55 -7.40 14.73
CA SER A 57 -27.27 -6.33 15.46
C SER A 57 -26.61 -5.99 16.80
N SER A 58 -26.10 -6.97 17.52
CA SER A 58 -25.49 -6.78 18.86
C SER A 58 -23.97 -6.71 18.84
N GLY A 59 -23.34 -7.13 17.75
CA GLY A 59 -21.88 -7.27 17.65
C GLY A 59 -21.29 -8.36 18.56
N LYS A 60 -22.11 -9.29 19.05
CA LYS A 60 -21.66 -10.34 19.98
C LYS A 60 -21.39 -11.65 19.26
N ALA A 61 -20.35 -12.37 19.69
CA ALA A 61 -20.13 -13.74 19.25
C ALA A 61 -21.19 -14.66 19.82
N LEU A 62 -21.87 -15.43 18.96
CA LEU A 62 -22.90 -16.40 19.36
C LEU A 62 -22.30 -17.78 19.64
N CYS A 63 -21.51 -18.28 18.73
CA CYS A 63 -20.90 -19.60 18.81
C CYS A 63 -19.61 -19.63 17.99
N GLY A 64 -18.78 -20.63 18.23
CA GLY A 64 -17.52 -20.84 17.50
C GLY A 64 -17.04 -22.28 17.61
N ASN A 65 -16.17 -22.66 16.69
CA ASN A 65 -15.52 -23.96 16.67
C ASN A 65 -14.10 -23.84 16.08
N SER A 66 -13.32 -24.90 16.27
CA SER A 66 -12.03 -25.01 15.59
C SER A 66 -12.22 -25.38 14.12
N SER A 67 -11.48 -24.73 13.22
CA SER A 67 -11.46 -25.09 11.79
C SER A 67 -10.78 -26.42 11.52
N GLY A 68 -9.99 -26.94 12.48
CA GLY A 68 -9.22 -28.17 12.36
C GLY A 68 -7.73 -27.96 12.18
N SER A 69 -7.01 -29.02 11.81
CA SER A 69 -5.55 -29.00 11.63
C SER A 69 -5.12 -28.48 10.27
N GLU A 70 -5.95 -28.63 9.25
CA GLU A 70 -5.65 -28.23 7.87
C GLU A 70 -5.81 -26.72 7.66
N HIS A 71 -5.16 -26.17 6.63
CA HIS A 71 -5.35 -24.79 6.25
C HIS A 71 -6.69 -24.61 5.54
N VAL A 72 -7.53 -23.73 6.08
CA VAL A 72 -8.84 -23.37 5.52
C VAL A 72 -8.68 -22.03 4.81
N TYR A 73 -9.07 -21.99 3.54
CA TYR A 73 -8.88 -20.81 2.67
C TYR A 73 -10.09 -19.90 2.66
N GLN A 74 -11.30 -20.44 2.64
CA GLN A 74 -12.52 -19.66 2.50
C GLN A 74 -13.67 -20.26 3.29
N LEU A 75 -14.57 -19.37 3.71
CA LEU A 75 -15.87 -19.67 4.31
C LEU A 75 -16.95 -18.95 3.51
N ARG A 76 -18.08 -19.62 3.22
CA ARG A 76 -19.20 -19.01 2.53
C ARG A 76 -20.54 -19.56 3.00
N PHE A 77 -21.49 -18.69 3.34
CA PHE A 77 -22.87 -19.08 3.64
C PHE A 77 -23.61 -19.56 2.38
N TYR A 78 -24.62 -20.40 2.59
CA TYR A 78 -25.60 -20.77 1.57
C TYR A 78 -26.42 -19.55 1.16
N ASN A 79 -27.06 -19.63 -0.04
CA ASN A 79 -27.80 -18.49 -0.59
C ASN A 79 -29.28 -18.45 -0.15
N LYS A 80 -29.84 -19.56 0.40
CA LYS A 80 -31.25 -19.65 0.75
C LYS A 80 -31.48 -19.99 2.22
N VAL A 81 -30.46 -20.45 2.91
CA VAL A 81 -30.56 -20.85 4.33
C VAL A 81 -29.53 -20.12 5.17
N ASP A 82 -29.92 -19.71 6.34
CA ASP A 82 -29.10 -18.86 7.23
C ASP A 82 -28.29 -19.67 8.24
N ASP A 83 -28.58 -20.97 8.39
CA ASP A 83 -27.94 -21.83 9.38
C ASP A 83 -26.86 -22.75 8.81
N MET A 84 -26.51 -22.60 7.52
CA MET A 84 -25.50 -23.44 6.86
C MET A 84 -24.45 -22.61 6.13
N PHE A 85 -23.20 -23.03 6.25
CA PHE A 85 -22.10 -22.51 5.47
C PHE A 85 -21.08 -23.60 5.12
N ILE A 86 -20.31 -23.36 4.06
CA ILE A 86 -19.25 -24.25 3.58
C ILE A 86 -17.87 -23.67 3.89
N THR A 87 -16.90 -24.54 4.17
CA THR A 87 -15.47 -24.19 4.20
C THR A 87 -14.69 -25.07 3.25
N VAL A 88 -13.71 -24.47 2.57
CA VAL A 88 -12.77 -25.17 1.68
C VAL A 88 -11.36 -25.12 2.26
N GLN A 89 -10.66 -26.25 2.16
CA GLN A 89 -9.38 -26.47 2.82
C GLN A 89 -8.42 -27.29 1.95
N ASP A 90 -7.18 -27.47 2.40
CA ASP A 90 -6.14 -28.15 1.63
C ASP A 90 -6.57 -29.52 1.11
N MET A 91 -7.28 -30.32 1.88
CA MET A 91 -7.59 -31.70 1.50
C MET A 91 -9.08 -32.01 1.58
N GLY A 92 -9.94 -31.00 1.52
CA GLY A 92 -11.37 -31.30 1.62
C GLY A 92 -12.30 -30.10 1.70
N ILE A 93 -13.56 -30.45 1.88
CA ILE A 93 -14.68 -29.51 2.00
C ILE A 93 -15.47 -29.92 3.21
N LYS A 94 -15.86 -28.96 4.04
CA LYS A 94 -16.75 -29.19 5.18
C LYS A 94 -17.99 -28.31 5.08
N ILE A 95 -19.13 -28.88 5.37
CA ILE A 95 -20.39 -28.17 5.54
C ILE A 95 -20.64 -28.03 7.03
N TRP A 96 -20.96 -26.85 7.45
CA TRP A 96 -21.20 -26.47 8.84
C TRP A 96 -22.66 -26.12 9.02
N LYS A 97 -23.25 -26.61 10.09
CA LYS A 97 -24.61 -26.28 10.52
C LYS A 97 -24.56 -25.55 11.84
N VAL A 98 -25.23 -24.40 11.90
CA VAL A 98 -25.32 -23.54 13.08
C VAL A 98 -26.64 -23.80 13.78
N ASP A 99 -26.59 -24.16 15.05
CA ASP A 99 -27.75 -24.19 15.93
C ASP A 99 -27.74 -22.92 16.78
N TYR A 100 -28.52 -21.95 16.35
CA TYR A 100 -28.61 -20.65 17.03
C TYR A 100 -29.23 -20.72 18.43
N ILE A 101 -30.11 -21.69 18.67
CA ILE A 101 -30.79 -21.87 19.96
C ILE A 101 -29.82 -22.42 21.00
N ASN A 102 -29.11 -23.49 20.64
CA ASN A 102 -28.14 -24.13 21.53
C ASN A 102 -26.74 -23.56 21.43
N LYS A 103 -26.54 -22.55 20.57
CA LYS A 103 -25.24 -21.86 20.31
C LYS A 103 -24.13 -22.84 19.97
N LYS A 104 -24.38 -23.76 19.07
CA LYS A 104 -23.44 -24.80 18.63
C LYS A 104 -23.26 -24.79 17.13
N ILE A 105 -22.05 -25.17 16.70
CA ILE A 105 -21.70 -25.38 15.29
C ILE A 105 -21.25 -26.83 15.13
N THR A 106 -21.85 -27.54 14.19
CA THR A 106 -21.47 -28.92 13.83
C THR A 106 -20.97 -28.95 12.39
N SER A 107 -20.05 -29.85 12.06
CA SER A 107 -19.53 -30.00 10.72
C SER A 107 -19.67 -31.42 10.17
N THR A 108 -19.91 -31.52 8.88
CA THR A 108 -19.93 -32.75 8.10
C THR A 108 -18.99 -32.62 6.92
N SER A 109 -18.13 -33.61 6.71
CA SER A 109 -17.18 -33.61 5.58
C SER A 109 -17.86 -34.09 4.31
N VAL A 110 -17.55 -33.43 3.19
CA VAL A 110 -17.97 -33.86 1.86
C VAL A 110 -16.99 -34.93 1.36
N SER A 111 -17.53 -36.02 0.81
CA SER A 111 -16.71 -37.08 0.25
C SER A 111 -16.17 -36.67 -1.15
N ILE A 112 -14.88 -36.51 -1.25
CA ILE A 112 -14.17 -36.19 -2.52
C ILE A 112 -13.46 -37.40 -3.11
N GLY A 113 -13.68 -38.59 -2.55
CA GLY A 113 -13.05 -39.84 -3.01
C GLY A 113 -11.54 -39.85 -2.82
N SER A 114 -10.81 -40.35 -3.83
CA SER A 114 -9.34 -40.41 -3.82
C SER A 114 -8.64 -39.12 -4.31
N LEU A 115 -9.39 -38.05 -4.57
CA LEU A 115 -8.86 -36.79 -5.07
C LEU A 115 -8.08 -36.07 -3.96
N LYS A 116 -6.81 -35.77 -4.24
CA LYS A 116 -5.97 -34.95 -3.36
C LYS A 116 -5.76 -33.60 -4.03
N ARG A 117 -6.50 -32.58 -3.59
CA ARG A 117 -6.46 -31.22 -4.16
C ARG A 117 -6.54 -30.18 -3.04
N SER A 118 -5.70 -29.16 -3.12
CA SER A 118 -5.85 -27.94 -2.31
C SER A 118 -6.97 -27.10 -2.91
N ILE A 119 -8.08 -27.00 -2.21
CA ILE A 119 -9.27 -26.26 -2.64
C ILE A 119 -9.21 -24.88 -2.00
N ILE A 120 -9.12 -23.83 -2.83
CA ILE A 120 -8.80 -22.47 -2.37
C ILE A 120 -9.96 -21.51 -2.40
N ASN A 121 -10.95 -21.73 -3.26
CA ASN A 121 -12.12 -20.87 -3.35
C ASN A 121 -13.36 -21.71 -3.70
N CYS A 122 -14.54 -21.25 -3.32
CA CYS A 122 -15.80 -21.87 -3.69
C CYS A 122 -16.91 -20.84 -3.89
N ILE A 123 -17.82 -21.15 -4.78
CA ILE A 123 -19.11 -20.49 -4.92
C ILE A 123 -20.22 -21.52 -4.85
N ILE A 124 -21.33 -21.13 -4.25
CA ILE A 124 -22.53 -21.95 -4.16
C ILE A 124 -23.51 -21.44 -5.21
N GLU A 125 -24.07 -22.36 -5.97
CA GLU A 125 -25.10 -22.04 -6.97
C GLU A 125 -26.34 -21.45 -6.29
N ALA A 126 -27.05 -20.54 -6.97
CA ALA A 126 -28.19 -19.80 -6.41
C ALA A 126 -29.34 -20.69 -5.85
N ASN A 127 -29.42 -21.97 -6.28
CA ASN A 127 -30.40 -22.94 -5.79
C ASN A 127 -29.91 -23.78 -4.59
N ASP A 128 -28.64 -23.60 -4.16
CA ASP A 128 -27.94 -24.32 -3.10
C ASP A 128 -27.75 -25.83 -3.35
N GLN A 129 -27.90 -26.30 -4.60
CA GLN A 129 -27.73 -27.72 -4.93
C GLN A 129 -26.28 -28.11 -5.21
N PHE A 130 -25.53 -27.24 -5.83
CA PHE A 130 -24.12 -27.47 -6.19
C PHE A 130 -23.20 -26.36 -5.69
N ALA A 131 -21.97 -26.75 -5.39
CA ALA A 131 -20.86 -25.82 -5.19
C ALA A 131 -19.77 -26.06 -6.25
N TYR A 132 -19.24 -24.96 -6.77
CA TYR A 132 -18.09 -24.96 -7.68
C TYR A 132 -16.86 -24.54 -6.88
N CYS A 133 -15.89 -25.43 -6.82
CA CYS A 133 -14.70 -25.26 -6.01
C CYS A 133 -13.45 -25.18 -6.89
N SER A 134 -12.66 -24.14 -6.74
CA SER A 134 -11.41 -23.99 -7.46
C SER A 134 -10.24 -24.59 -6.71
N THR A 135 -9.24 -25.04 -7.45
CA THR A 135 -8.06 -25.69 -6.90
C THR A 135 -6.77 -24.93 -7.22
N LYS A 136 -5.77 -25.13 -6.37
CA LYS A 136 -4.43 -24.60 -6.57
C LYS A 136 -3.74 -25.23 -7.81
N SER A 137 -4.20 -26.40 -8.23
CA SER A 137 -3.72 -27.06 -9.46
C SER A 137 -4.33 -26.51 -10.74
N GLY A 138 -5.32 -25.63 -10.67
CA GLY A 138 -5.92 -24.97 -11.85
C GLY A 138 -7.09 -25.73 -12.48
N ASP A 139 -7.67 -26.66 -11.75
CA ASP A 139 -8.89 -27.35 -12.13
C ASP A 139 -10.10 -26.86 -11.31
N LEU A 140 -11.30 -27.15 -11.78
CA LEU A 140 -12.57 -26.78 -11.15
C LEU A 140 -13.33 -28.04 -10.77
N MET A 141 -13.80 -28.11 -9.52
CA MET A 141 -14.56 -29.24 -8.98
C MET A 141 -16.02 -28.85 -8.79
N GLU A 142 -16.95 -29.72 -9.20
CA GLU A 142 -18.38 -29.61 -8.91
C GLU A 142 -18.76 -30.61 -7.82
N VAL A 143 -19.42 -30.11 -6.80
CA VAL A 143 -19.81 -30.87 -5.60
C VAL A 143 -21.32 -30.75 -5.41
N ASN A 144 -21.98 -31.88 -5.19
CA ASN A 144 -23.39 -31.91 -4.82
C ASN A 144 -23.51 -31.72 -3.28
N LEU A 145 -24.14 -30.64 -2.88
CA LEU A 145 -24.27 -30.26 -1.47
C LEU A 145 -25.31 -31.06 -0.69
N GLU A 146 -26.36 -31.51 -1.35
CA GLU A 146 -27.40 -32.34 -0.73
C GLU A 146 -26.90 -33.76 -0.45
N LYS A 147 -26.21 -34.36 -1.44
CA LYS A 147 -25.65 -35.71 -1.33
C LYS A 147 -24.31 -35.78 -0.61
N LEU A 148 -23.68 -34.64 -0.36
CA LEU A 148 -22.34 -34.52 0.24
C LEU A 148 -21.25 -35.27 -0.56
N LEU A 149 -21.38 -35.25 -1.88
CA LEU A 149 -20.52 -36.01 -2.78
C LEU A 149 -19.92 -35.15 -3.88
N PHE A 150 -18.65 -35.43 -4.22
CA PHE A 150 -18.04 -34.97 -5.45
C PHE A 150 -18.80 -35.49 -6.67
N LYS A 151 -19.03 -34.62 -7.68
CA LYS A 151 -19.73 -34.97 -8.89
C LYS A 151 -18.79 -35.13 -10.08
N ARG A 152 -18.00 -34.11 -10.37
CA ARG A 152 -17.03 -34.12 -11.48
C ARG A 152 -15.97 -33.06 -11.31
N ILE A 153 -14.87 -33.24 -12.08
CA ILE A 153 -13.82 -32.24 -12.25
C ILE A 153 -13.91 -31.67 -13.67
N GLY A 154 -13.77 -30.36 -13.78
CA GLY A 154 -13.85 -29.65 -15.05
C GLY A 154 -12.52 -29.10 -15.52
N THR A 155 -12.55 -28.54 -16.73
CA THR A 155 -11.39 -28.00 -17.46
C THR A 155 -10.30 -29.05 -17.75
N THR A 156 -10.73 -30.32 -17.97
CA THR A 156 -9.82 -31.44 -18.20
C THR A 156 -8.89 -31.28 -19.41
N LYS A 157 -9.30 -30.47 -20.40
CA LYS A 157 -8.50 -30.17 -21.61
C LYS A 157 -7.54 -28.98 -21.43
N THR A 158 -7.81 -28.11 -20.46
CA THR A 158 -7.02 -26.89 -20.21
C THR A 158 -6.91 -26.67 -18.71
N ILE A 159 -5.74 -26.91 -18.16
CA ILE A 159 -5.41 -26.59 -16.76
C ILE A 159 -4.95 -25.13 -16.74
N PHE A 160 -5.51 -24.33 -15.83
CA PHE A 160 -5.11 -22.94 -15.65
C PHE A 160 -3.79 -22.84 -14.88
N ALA A 161 -2.82 -22.18 -15.48
CA ALA A 161 -1.51 -22.01 -14.87
C ALA A 161 -1.61 -21.23 -13.55
N GLN A 162 -0.83 -21.62 -12.55
CA GLN A 162 -0.79 -21.02 -11.21
C GLN A 162 -2.11 -21.04 -10.42
N GLY A 163 -3.03 -21.96 -10.78
CA GLY A 163 -4.28 -22.18 -10.06
C GLY A 163 -5.41 -21.20 -10.41
N ILE A 164 -6.62 -21.56 -10.02
CA ILE A 164 -7.80 -20.69 -10.11
C ILE A 164 -8.00 -20.06 -8.73
N ILE A 165 -7.67 -18.77 -8.60
CA ILE A 165 -7.64 -18.06 -7.32
C ILE A 165 -9.03 -17.59 -6.90
N CYS A 166 -9.84 -17.10 -7.84
CA CYS A 166 -11.18 -16.61 -7.56
C CYS A 166 -12.20 -17.08 -8.60
N LEU A 167 -13.44 -17.16 -8.15
CA LEU A 167 -14.60 -17.60 -8.92
C LEU A 167 -15.72 -16.60 -8.75
N THR A 168 -16.52 -16.41 -9.80
CA THR A 168 -17.80 -15.72 -9.73
C THR A 168 -18.79 -16.36 -10.70
N GLN A 169 -20.09 -16.32 -10.38
CA GLN A 169 -21.15 -16.85 -11.24
C GLN A 169 -21.95 -15.70 -11.84
N LEU A 170 -22.16 -15.75 -13.13
CA LEU A 170 -23.01 -14.82 -13.84
C LEU A 170 -24.49 -15.14 -13.67
N LEU A 171 -25.37 -14.17 -13.93
CA LEU A 171 -26.83 -14.35 -13.84
C LEU A 171 -27.36 -15.45 -14.80
N ASN A 172 -26.68 -15.67 -15.94
CA ASN A 172 -27.02 -16.73 -16.88
C ASN A 172 -26.49 -18.12 -16.48
N GLY A 173 -25.86 -18.24 -15.30
CA GLY A 173 -25.30 -19.47 -14.79
C GLY A 173 -23.85 -19.74 -15.18
N ASP A 174 -23.28 -19.08 -16.17
CA ASP A 174 -21.87 -19.25 -16.56
C ASP A 174 -20.93 -18.86 -15.41
N LEU A 175 -19.75 -19.46 -15.40
CA LEU A 175 -18.72 -19.17 -14.42
C LEU A 175 -17.63 -18.29 -15.02
N ILE A 176 -17.16 -17.31 -14.24
CA ILE A 176 -15.91 -16.60 -14.55
C ILE A 176 -14.87 -17.03 -13.54
N VAL A 177 -13.70 -17.42 -14.04
CA VAL A 177 -12.54 -17.82 -13.24
C VAL A 177 -11.42 -16.79 -13.40
N GLY A 178 -10.78 -16.47 -12.31
CA GLY A 178 -9.59 -15.64 -12.24
C GLY A 178 -8.39 -16.44 -11.76
N CYS A 179 -7.30 -16.41 -12.52
CA CYS A 179 -6.15 -17.29 -12.34
C CYS A 179 -4.91 -16.57 -11.80
N GLY A 180 -3.99 -17.34 -11.23
CA GLY A 180 -2.75 -16.82 -10.68
C GLY A 180 -1.80 -16.23 -11.73
N ASP A 181 -1.92 -16.60 -12.99
CA ASP A 181 -1.14 -16.04 -14.11
C ASP A 181 -1.77 -14.79 -14.75
N GLY A 182 -2.84 -14.26 -14.17
CA GLY A 182 -3.60 -13.11 -14.69
C GLY A 182 -4.64 -13.47 -15.76
N THR A 183 -4.86 -14.75 -16.04
CA THR A 183 -5.89 -15.20 -16.97
C THR A 183 -7.29 -15.05 -16.38
N ILE A 184 -8.21 -14.48 -17.18
CA ILE A 184 -9.65 -14.45 -16.93
C ILE A 184 -10.28 -15.38 -17.97
N ALA A 185 -11.17 -16.28 -17.55
CA ALA A 185 -11.90 -17.12 -18.49
C ALA A 185 -13.38 -17.26 -18.10
N LYS A 186 -14.25 -17.25 -19.12
CA LYS A 186 -15.68 -17.53 -19.01
C LYS A 186 -15.93 -18.98 -19.39
N LEU A 187 -16.54 -19.71 -18.48
CA LEU A 187 -16.81 -21.15 -18.61
C LEU A 187 -18.30 -21.41 -18.71
N ASN A 188 -18.68 -22.32 -19.58
CA ASN A 188 -20.02 -22.88 -19.58
C ASN A 188 -20.17 -23.83 -18.38
N ILE A 189 -21.21 -23.64 -17.56
CA ILE A 189 -21.44 -24.46 -16.36
C ILE A 189 -21.79 -25.91 -16.67
N GLN A 190 -22.43 -26.19 -17.82
CA GLN A 190 -22.92 -27.52 -18.15
C GLN A 190 -21.80 -28.51 -18.51
N ASP A 191 -20.84 -28.07 -19.29
CA ASP A 191 -19.74 -28.90 -19.82
C ASP A 191 -18.35 -28.40 -19.38
N MET A 192 -18.28 -27.28 -18.63
CA MET A 192 -17.06 -26.63 -18.17
C MET A 192 -16.09 -26.28 -19.29
N THR A 193 -16.59 -26.00 -20.50
CA THR A 193 -15.79 -25.54 -21.62
C THR A 193 -15.56 -24.03 -21.57
N ILE A 194 -14.41 -23.59 -22.07
CA ILE A 194 -14.06 -22.18 -22.13
C ILE A 194 -14.80 -21.52 -23.30
N LYS A 195 -15.63 -20.50 -23.00
CA LYS A 195 -16.33 -19.67 -23.99
C LYS A 195 -15.49 -18.48 -24.45
N ALA A 196 -14.80 -17.85 -23.51
CA ALA A 196 -13.96 -16.68 -23.79
C ALA A 196 -12.78 -16.63 -22.79
N LYS A 197 -11.69 -16.00 -23.20
CA LYS A 197 -10.48 -15.87 -22.39
C LYS A 197 -9.82 -14.51 -22.64
N SER A 198 -9.32 -13.90 -21.57
CA SER A 198 -8.55 -12.67 -21.60
C SER A 198 -7.41 -12.73 -20.58
N LYS A 199 -6.54 -11.72 -20.56
CA LYS A 199 -5.41 -11.67 -19.62
C LYS A 199 -5.19 -10.25 -19.11
N VAL A 200 -4.90 -10.12 -17.80
CA VAL A 200 -4.51 -8.88 -17.13
C VAL A 200 -3.11 -9.01 -16.56
N LEU A 201 -2.53 -7.89 -16.18
CA LEU A 201 -1.21 -7.87 -15.55
C LEU A 201 -1.31 -8.22 -14.06
N GLY A 202 -0.56 -9.22 -13.64
CA GLY A 202 -0.51 -9.73 -12.27
C GLY A 202 -1.51 -10.86 -11.99
N SER A 203 -1.29 -11.60 -10.90
CA SER A 203 -2.20 -12.65 -10.43
C SER A 203 -3.55 -12.03 -10.02
N ILE A 204 -4.65 -12.63 -10.41
CA ILE A 204 -5.99 -12.14 -10.01
C ILE A 204 -6.23 -12.53 -8.56
N THR A 205 -6.53 -11.55 -7.72
CA THR A 205 -6.74 -11.75 -6.27
C THR A 205 -8.21 -11.71 -5.88
N SER A 206 -9.03 -10.96 -6.61
CA SER A 206 -10.45 -10.77 -6.32
C SER A 206 -11.23 -10.39 -7.56
N MET A 207 -12.51 -10.75 -7.60
CA MET A 207 -13.47 -10.35 -8.62
C MET A 207 -14.81 -10.02 -7.95
N ALA A 208 -15.47 -8.97 -8.42
CA ALA A 208 -16.80 -8.57 -7.98
C ALA A 208 -17.64 -8.13 -9.18
N LEU A 209 -18.83 -8.70 -9.32
CA LEU A 209 -19.80 -8.32 -10.36
C LEU A 209 -20.56 -7.06 -9.97
N THR A 210 -20.95 -6.28 -10.97
CA THR A 210 -21.99 -5.26 -10.81
C THR A 210 -23.36 -5.91 -10.55
N ALA A 211 -24.28 -5.19 -9.95
CA ALA A 211 -25.60 -5.72 -9.58
C ALA A 211 -26.39 -6.26 -10.79
N ASP A 212 -26.20 -5.68 -11.96
CA ASP A 212 -26.82 -6.13 -13.22
C ASP A 212 -26.08 -7.29 -13.90
N GLY A 213 -24.91 -7.69 -13.38
CA GLY A 213 -24.08 -8.76 -13.91
C GLY A 213 -23.42 -8.50 -15.28
N THR A 214 -23.55 -7.28 -15.83
CA THR A 214 -23.01 -6.93 -17.16
C THR A 214 -21.52 -6.65 -17.14
N SER A 215 -21.00 -6.25 -15.98
CA SER A 215 -19.62 -5.85 -15.79
C SER A 215 -19.04 -6.39 -14.48
N MET A 216 -17.73 -6.35 -14.34
CA MET A 216 -17.05 -6.76 -13.12
C MET A 216 -15.81 -5.92 -12.87
N PHE A 217 -15.47 -5.80 -11.59
CA PHE A 217 -14.18 -5.31 -11.13
C PHE A 217 -13.24 -6.48 -10.85
N ILE A 218 -11.97 -6.33 -11.21
CA ILE A 218 -10.93 -7.35 -11.05
C ILE A 218 -9.74 -6.72 -10.36
N GLY A 219 -9.41 -7.21 -9.16
CA GLY A 219 -8.22 -6.83 -8.42
C GLY A 219 -7.06 -7.79 -8.70
N THR A 220 -5.83 -7.26 -8.76
CA THR A 220 -4.63 -8.08 -9.00
C THR A 220 -3.56 -7.88 -7.94
N SER A 221 -2.61 -8.82 -7.86
CA SER A 221 -1.45 -8.76 -6.97
C SER A 221 -0.49 -7.60 -7.26
N MET A 222 -0.63 -6.98 -8.43
CA MET A 222 0.13 -5.78 -8.83
C MET A 222 -0.58 -4.48 -8.44
N SER A 223 -1.53 -4.56 -7.50
CA SER A 223 -2.36 -3.42 -7.04
C SER A 223 -3.11 -2.70 -8.16
N ASN A 224 -3.46 -3.43 -9.20
CA ASN A 224 -4.28 -2.93 -10.30
C ASN A 224 -5.75 -3.33 -10.08
N VAL A 225 -6.66 -2.43 -10.42
CA VAL A 225 -8.09 -2.68 -10.50
C VAL A 225 -8.54 -2.45 -11.94
N TYR A 226 -9.02 -3.53 -12.56
CA TYR A 226 -9.59 -3.48 -13.90
C TYR A 226 -11.11 -3.48 -13.83
N PHE A 227 -11.73 -2.80 -14.78
CA PHE A 227 -13.15 -2.91 -15.08
C PHE A 227 -13.29 -3.72 -16.36
N CYS A 228 -14.17 -4.72 -16.36
CA CYS A 228 -14.27 -5.66 -17.47
C CYS A 228 -15.73 -5.95 -17.80
N ASP A 229 -16.08 -5.85 -19.08
CA ASP A 229 -17.35 -6.33 -19.61
C ASP A 229 -17.39 -7.86 -19.52
N THR A 230 -18.48 -8.43 -19.00
CA THR A 230 -18.60 -9.88 -18.77
C THR A 230 -18.88 -10.69 -20.01
N ASP A 231 -19.36 -10.07 -21.10
CA ASP A 231 -19.61 -10.76 -22.37
C ASP A 231 -18.39 -10.79 -23.26
N LYS A 232 -17.75 -9.63 -23.45
CA LYS A 232 -16.58 -9.48 -24.33
C LYS A 232 -15.27 -9.84 -23.66
N LEU A 233 -15.23 -9.86 -22.31
CA LEU A 233 -14.03 -10.03 -21.50
C LEU A 233 -12.91 -9.06 -21.91
N THR A 234 -13.25 -7.78 -22.07
CA THR A 234 -12.29 -6.71 -22.38
C THR A 234 -11.94 -5.93 -21.11
N PRO A 235 -10.83 -6.26 -20.43
CA PRO A 235 -10.44 -5.57 -19.21
C PRO A 235 -9.82 -4.20 -19.53
N GLU A 236 -10.31 -3.16 -18.87
CA GLU A 236 -9.77 -1.80 -18.88
C GLU A 236 -9.18 -1.46 -17.52
N LEU A 237 -7.95 -0.97 -17.49
CA LEU A 237 -7.33 -0.51 -16.24
C LEU A 237 -8.02 0.75 -15.74
N ARG A 238 -8.60 0.70 -14.54
CA ARG A 238 -9.28 1.84 -13.90
C ARG A 238 -8.45 2.49 -12.82
N MET A 239 -7.78 1.68 -12.01
CA MET A 239 -6.96 2.15 -10.91
C MET A 239 -5.69 1.32 -10.83
N THR A 240 -4.61 1.97 -10.44
CA THR A 240 -3.35 1.32 -10.13
C THR A 240 -2.69 2.01 -8.94
N CYS A 241 -1.89 1.27 -8.18
CA CYS A 241 -1.09 1.79 -7.09
C CYS A 241 0.20 0.97 -6.98
N HIS A 242 1.12 1.40 -6.12
CA HIS A 242 2.28 0.56 -5.82
C HIS A 242 1.86 -0.70 -5.06
N SER A 243 2.53 -1.81 -5.36
CA SER A 243 2.32 -3.08 -4.65
C SER A 243 3.14 -3.18 -3.35
N GLU A 244 4.11 -2.28 -3.19
CA GLU A 244 5.02 -2.25 -2.06
C GLU A 244 5.14 -0.85 -1.46
N SER A 245 5.89 -0.76 -0.35
CA SER A 245 6.14 0.49 0.36
C SER A 245 6.68 1.58 -0.56
N ILE A 246 6.11 2.77 -0.46
CA ILE A 246 6.58 3.95 -1.17
C ILE A 246 7.57 4.70 -0.27
N ASN A 247 8.76 4.97 -0.79
CA ASN A 247 9.87 5.56 -0.05
C ASN A 247 9.98 7.07 -0.21
N SER A 248 9.60 7.61 -1.38
CA SER A 248 9.74 9.03 -1.69
C SER A 248 8.61 9.55 -2.57
N ILE A 249 8.39 10.85 -2.47
CA ILE A 249 7.46 11.61 -3.31
C ILE A 249 8.12 12.94 -3.68
N ALA A 250 7.94 13.38 -4.91
CA ALA A 250 8.43 14.68 -5.38
C ALA A 250 7.48 15.31 -6.42
N PHE A 251 7.40 16.64 -6.39
CA PHE A 251 6.77 17.44 -7.43
C PHE A 251 7.84 18.11 -8.29
N PRO A 252 7.59 18.32 -9.59
CA PRO A 252 8.41 19.24 -10.37
C PRO A 252 8.28 20.66 -9.81
N LYS A 253 9.36 21.43 -9.85
CA LYS A 253 9.36 22.79 -9.32
C LYS A 253 8.31 23.67 -10.00
N GLY A 254 7.39 24.23 -9.17
CA GLY A 254 6.34 25.13 -9.64
C GLY A 254 5.24 24.49 -10.48
N TYR A 255 5.18 23.16 -10.58
CA TYR A 255 4.19 22.45 -11.37
C TYR A 255 3.46 21.39 -10.56
N SER A 256 2.13 21.52 -10.42
CA SER A 256 1.30 20.71 -9.51
C SER A 256 0.48 19.63 -10.22
N ASP A 257 0.44 19.63 -11.56
CA ASP A 257 -0.41 18.70 -12.32
C ASP A 257 0.18 17.28 -12.40
N ILE A 258 1.47 17.13 -12.11
CA ILE A 258 2.14 15.85 -12.02
C ILE A 258 2.96 15.73 -10.74
N PHE A 259 3.10 14.52 -10.26
CA PHE A 259 4.03 14.17 -9.18
C PHE A 259 4.63 12.80 -9.42
N MET A 260 5.71 12.51 -8.76
CA MET A 260 6.41 11.23 -8.83
C MET A 260 6.43 10.56 -7.46
N THR A 261 6.36 9.24 -7.47
CA THR A 261 6.57 8.39 -6.30
C THR A 261 7.59 7.32 -6.62
N CYS A 262 8.45 6.98 -5.69
CA CYS A 262 9.30 5.80 -5.81
C CYS A 262 9.00 4.78 -4.71
N SER A 263 8.90 3.54 -5.10
CA SER A 263 8.79 2.37 -4.22
C SER A 263 10.06 1.52 -4.30
N ASN A 264 10.12 0.44 -3.54
CA ASN A 264 11.24 -0.48 -3.60
C ASN A 264 11.54 -0.96 -5.03
N VAL A 265 10.53 -1.17 -5.87
CA VAL A 265 10.69 -1.85 -7.17
C VAL A 265 10.59 -0.91 -8.38
N GLU A 266 10.07 0.32 -8.21
CA GLU A 266 9.73 1.16 -9.35
C GLU A 266 9.56 2.63 -8.99
N ILE A 267 9.71 3.47 -10.02
CA ILE A 267 9.34 4.89 -9.99
C ILE A 267 8.12 5.06 -10.87
N ARG A 268 7.10 5.77 -10.39
CA ARG A 268 5.90 6.11 -11.18
C ARG A 268 5.67 7.61 -11.21
N ILE A 269 5.23 8.09 -12.36
CA ILE A 269 4.78 9.47 -12.56
C ILE A 269 3.27 9.46 -12.70
N TRP A 270 2.61 10.34 -12.00
CA TRP A 270 1.16 10.43 -11.89
C TRP A 270 0.65 11.78 -12.35
N ASN A 271 -0.51 11.78 -13.00
CA ASN A 271 -1.30 12.99 -13.18
C ASN A 271 -2.12 13.24 -11.91
N ALA A 272 -1.94 14.39 -11.27
CA ALA A 272 -2.60 14.71 -10.01
C ALA A 272 -4.12 14.94 -10.15
N LYS A 273 -4.60 15.41 -11.32
CA LYS A 273 -6.02 15.74 -11.56
C LYS A 273 -6.87 14.49 -11.81
N ASN A 274 -6.44 13.64 -12.76
CA ASN A 274 -7.20 12.44 -13.14
C ASN A 274 -6.70 11.17 -12.43
N ARG A 275 -5.63 11.26 -11.63
CA ARG A 275 -5.05 10.17 -10.82
C ARG A 275 -4.56 8.99 -11.65
N GLN A 276 -4.20 9.23 -12.91
CA GLN A 276 -3.69 8.22 -13.82
C GLN A 276 -2.17 8.15 -13.76
N GLU A 277 -1.66 6.92 -13.90
CA GLU A 277 -0.24 6.67 -14.12
C GLU A 277 0.14 7.13 -15.53
N LEU A 278 1.15 7.98 -15.63
CA LEU A 278 1.68 8.48 -16.91
C LEU A 278 2.90 7.69 -17.36
N LEU A 279 3.75 7.30 -16.42
CA LEU A 279 5.01 6.60 -16.70
C LEU A 279 5.38 5.69 -15.55
N ARG A 280 5.97 4.53 -15.89
CA ARG A 280 6.55 3.57 -14.95
C ARG A 280 7.97 3.24 -15.35
N ILE A 281 8.91 3.37 -14.41
CA ILE A 281 10.32 3.04 -14.58
C ILE A 281 10.66 1.93 -13.60
N GLN A 282 11.17 0.81 -14.09
CA GLN A 282 11.59 -0.33 -13.28
C GLN A 282 13.06 -0.63 -13.55
N VAL A 283 13.81 -0.87 -12.48
CA VAL A 283 15.18 -1.39 -12.56
C VAL A 283 15.18 -2.74 -11.85
N PRO A 284 15.34 -3.85 -12.58
CA PRO A 284 15.20 -5.20 -12.01
C PRO A 284 16.16 -5.46 -10.84
N ASN A 285 15.66 -6.11 -9.79
CA ASN A 285 16.41 -6.55 -8.62
C ASN A 285 17.11 -5.43 -7.83
N LEU A 286 16.64 -4.19 -7.94
CA LEU A 286 17.17 -3.06 -7.19
C LEU A 286 16.03 -2.30 -6.50
N GLU A 287 16.32 -1.76 -5.32
CA GLU A 287 15.41 -0.93 -4.55
C GLU A 287 15.70 0.55 -4.79
N CYS A 288 14.64 1.33 -5.05
CA CYS A 288 14.73 2.78 -5.15
C CYS A 288 14.42 3.41 -3.78
N TYR A 289 15.38 4.13 -3.20
CA TYR A 289 15.21 4.72 -1.88
C TYR A 289 14.73 6.16 -1.92
N CYS A 290 15.17 6.93 -2.90
CA CYS A 290 14.84 8.35 -3.03
C CYS A 290 14.77 8.77 -4.49
N SER A 291 13.99 9.81 -4.76
CA SER A 291 13.87 10.38 -6.10
C SER A 291 13.51 11.86 -6.02
N ASP A 292 13.96 12.62 -7.01
CA ASP A 292 13.67 14.04 -7.17
C ASP A 292 13.61 14.40 -8.66
N PHE A 293 12.88 15.46 -8.99
CA PHE A 293 12.91 16.05 -10.32
C PHE A 293 14.07 17.04 -10.44
N LEU A 294 14.78 16.99 -11.55
CA LEU A 294 15.65 18.09 -11.89
C LEU A 294 14.77 19.31 -12.23
N PRO A 295 14.97 20.48 -11.58
CA PRO A 295 14.05 21.61 -11.69
C PRO A 295 13.84 22.16 -13.11
N ASP A 296 14.80 21.94 -14.03
CA ASP A 296 14.66 22.28 -15.44
C ASP A 296 13.79 21.29 -16.25
N GLY A 297 13.26 20.25 -15.59
CA GLY A 297 12.37 19.24 -16.18
C GLY A 297 13.06 18.26 -17.12
N LYS A 298 14.39 18.27 -17.25
CA LYS A 298 15.10 17.40 -18.20
C LYS A 298 15.32 15.99 -17.70
N ALA A 299 15.36 15.78 -16.38
CA ALA A 299 15.62 14.47 -15.81
C ALA A 299 14.86 14.21 -14.51
N ILE A 300 14.59 12.93 -14.26
CA ILE A 300 14.25 12.36 -12.96
C ILE A 300 15.55 11.80 -12.40
N ILE A 301 15.91 12.20 -11.20
CA ILE A 301 17.10 11.73 -10.50
C ILE A 301 16.66 10.77 -9.40
N SER A 302 17.33 9.65 -9.25
CA SER A 302 16.96 8.62 -8.27
C SER A 302 18.16 7.92 -7.67
N GLY A 303 18.07 7.61 -6.39
CA GLY A 303 19.07 6.89 -5.60
C GLY A 303 18.63 5.45 -5.32
N TRP A 304 19.55 4.51 -5.51
CA TRP A 304 19.27 3.08 -5.52
C TRP A 304 20.10 2.30 -4.49
N SER A 305 19.65 1.07 -4.19
CA SER A 305 20.30 0.17 -3.24
C SER A 305 21.69 -0.29 -3.64
N ASP A 306 22.03 -0.23 -4.94
CA ASP A 306 23.38 -0.54 -5.44
C ASP A 306 24.36 0.64 -5.31
N GLY A 307 23.95 1.72 -4.63
CA GLY A 307 24.77 2.90 -4.42
C GLY A 307 24.89 3.82 -5.62
N LYS A 308 24.15 3.58 -6.69
CA LYS A 308 24.18 4.42 -7.89
C LYS A 308 23.08 5.48 -7.88
N ILE A 309 23.40 6.62 -8.46
CA ILE A 309 22.42 7.65 -8.80
C ILE A 309 22.13 7.53 -10.30
N ARG A 310 20.86 7.43 -10.66
CA ARG A 310 20.42 7.32 -12.07
C ARG A 310 19.57 8.50 -12.47
N GLY A 311 19.81 8.99 -13.70
CA GLY A 311 18.99 10.01 -14.35
C GLY A 311 18.18 9.42 -15.48
N PHE A 312 16.85 9.65 -15.48
CA PHE A 312 15.92 9.16 -16.49
C PHE A 312 15.20 10.30 -17.19
N LEU A 313 14.85 10.11 -18.47
CA LEU A 313 13.99 11.04 -19.21
C LEU A 313 12.55 10.99 -18.68
N PRO A 314 11.94 12.11 -18.27
CA PRO A 314 10.57 12.12 -17.72
C PRO A 314 9.50 11.67 -18.74
N GLN A 315 9.73 11.84 -20.04
CA GLN A 315 8.77 11.53 -21.09
C GLN A 315 8.74 10.03 -21.46
N SER A 316 9.87 9.33 -21.32
CA SER A 316 10.00 7.95 -21.82
C SER A 316 10.53 6.96 -20.80
N GLY A 317 11.02 7.43 -19.63
CA GLY A 317 11.67 6.58 -18.65
C GLY A 317 13.04 6.03 -19.09
N LYS A 318 13.58 6.50 -20.21
CA LYS A 318 14.88 6.03 -20.71
C LYS A 318 16.01 6.57 -19.83
N LEU A 319 16.94 5.68 -19.45
CA LEU A 319 18.15 6.06 -18.73
C LEU A 319 19.00 7.03 -19.56
N ILE A 320 19.36 8.18 -18.98
CA ILE A 320 20.20 9.20 -19.61
C ILE A 320 21.64 9.03 -19.13
N PHE A 321 21.82 8.92 -17.82
CA PHE A 321 23.13 8.74 -17.19
C PHE A 321 23.05 7.94 -15.91
N SER A 322 24.20 7.43 -15.46
CA SER A 322 24.38 6.78 -14.17
C SER A 322 25.67 7.25 -13.53
N ILE A 323 25.58 7.74 -12.30
CA ILE A 323 26.73 8.00 -11.45
C ILE A 323 27.03 6.70 -10.72
N ASN A 324 28.11 6.03 -11.12
CA ASN A 324 28.56 4.82 -10.50
C ASN A 324 29.35 5.15 -9.22
N ASP A 325 29.30 4.25 -8.25
CA ASP A 325 30.04 4.37 -6.98
C ASP A 325 29.72 5.66 -6.22
N SER A 326 28.47 6.14 -6.37
CA SER A 326 28.04 7.35 -5.65
C SER A 326 27.90 7.13 -4.16
N HIS A 327 27.61 5.90 -3.70
CA HIS A 327 27.60 5.49 -2.30
C HIS A 327 27.87 3.98 -2.18
N ASN A 328 28.51 3.54 -1.08
CA ASN A 328 28.93 2.13 -0.96
C ASN A 328 27.77 1.16 -0.69
N HIS A 329 26.77 1.57 0.11
CA HIS A 329 25.70 0.69 0.61
C HIS A 329 24.29 1.18 0.24
N GLY A 330 24.17 2.08 -0.72
CA GLY A 330 22.92 2.65 -1.19
C GLY A 330 22.82 4.16 -1.01
N CYS A 331 22.20 4.81 -2.00
CA CYS A 331 21.89 6.24 -1.97
C CYS A 331 20.51 6.42 -1.34
N THR A 332 20.44 6.91 -0.11
CA THR A 332 19.23 6.91 0.73
C THR A 332 18.50 8.23 0.78
N ALA A 333 19.18 9.33 0.46
CA ALA A 333 18.61 10.67 0.39
C ALA A 333 19.18 11.42 -0.80
N LEU A 334 18.38 12.30 -1.39
CA LEU A 334 18.75 13.04 -2.58
C LEU A 334 17.96 14.34 -2.67
N CYS A 335 18.61 15.43 -3.08
CA CYS A 335 17.98 16.70 -3.38
C CYS A 335 18.69 17.35 -4.57
N CYS A 336 17.92 17.89 -5.52
CA CYS A 336 18.44 18.69 -6.63
C CYS A 336 18.42 20.17 -6.28
N THR A 337 19.49 20.91 -6.61
CA THR A 337 19.49 22.36 -6.44
C THR A 337 18.55 23.03 -7.44
N SER A 338 17.92 24.13 -7.03
CA SER A 338 16.88 24.80 -7.81
C SER A 338 17.36 25.40 -9.14
N ASP A 339 18.67 25.52 -9.32
CA ASP A 339 19.35 25.93 -10.55
C ASP A 339 19.68 24.77 -11.51
N SER A 340 19.34 23.54 -11.11
CA SER A 340 19.62 22.30 -11.86
C SER A 340 21.12 22.03 -12.12
N GLN A 341 22.01 22.65 -11.33
CA GLN A 341 23.46 22.50 -11.55
C GLN A 341 24.09 21.44 -10.66
N ARG A 342 23.46 21.11 -9.52
CA ARG A 342 24.01 20.18 -8.54
C ARG A 342 22.99 19.19 -8.02
N ILE A 343 23.51 18.04 -7.60
CA ILE A 343 22.79 17.04 -6.81
C ILE A 343 23.52 16.93 -5.48
N VAL A 344 22.78 16.94 -4.39
CA VAL A 344 23.29 16.61 -3.05
C VAL A 344 22.72 15.25 -2.68
N SER A 345 23.57 14.28 -2.39
CA SER A 345 23.17 12.91 -2.10
C SER A 345 23.69 12.45 -0.75
N GLY A 346 22.94 11.60 -0.08
CA GLY A 346 23.30 10.98 1.19
C GLY A 346 23.27 9.46 1.11
N GLY A 347 24.22 8.82 1.73
CA GLY A 347 24.38 7.37 1.71
C GLY A 347 24.02 6.69 3.01
N MET A 348 23.91 5.37 2.93
CA MET A 348 23.67 4.52 4.10
C MET A 348 24.87 4.49 5.05
N GLU A 349 26.06 4.79 4.53
CA GLU A 349 27.33 4.91 5.27
C GLU A 349 27.49 6.25 6.02
N GLY A 350 26.59 7.23 5.81
CA GLY A 350 26.64 8.55 6.43
C GLY A 350 27.41 9.61 5.64
N GLU A 351 27.88 9.31 4.43
CA GLU A 351 28.52 10.34 3.59
C GLU A 351 27.45 11.19 2.89
N VAL A 352 27.70 12.52 2.87
CA VAL A 352 26.97 13.47 2.05
C VAL A 352 27.89 13.89 0.91
N ARG A 353 27.45 13.73 -0.35
CA ARG A 353 28.24 14.06 -1.53
C ARG A 353 27.54 15.10 -2.39
N VAL A 354 28.31 16.03 -2.93
CA VAL A 354 27.84 17.06 -3.87
C VAL A 354 28.35 16.72 -5.25
N TRP A 355 27.42 16.67 -6.20
CA TRP A 355 27.68 16.34 -7.60
C TRP A 355 27.36 17.53 -8.48
N LYS A 356 28.27 17.88 -9.38
CA LYS A 356 28.06 18.91 -10.39
C LYS A 356 27.58 18.28 -11.69
N LEU A 357 26.50 18.80 -12.22
CA LEU A 357 25.94 18.37 -13.50
C LEU A 357 26.54 19.23 -14.62
N LEU A 358 27.36 18.64 -15.45
CA LEU A 358 27.89 19.26 -16.68
C LEU A 358 27.07 18.76 -17.88
N SER A 359 27.21 19.40 -19.01
CA SER A 359 26.45 19.07 -20.23
C SER A 359 26.65 17.63 -20.71
N SER A 360 27.81 17.04 -20.47
CA SER A 360 28.17 15.69 -20.94
C SER A 360 28.64 14.73 -19.84
N SER A 361 28.78 15.20 -18.59
CA SER A 361 29.30 14.38 -17.49
C SER A 361 28.76 14.84 -16.14
N GLN A 362 28.88 13.97 -15.14
CA GLN A 362 28.57 14.24 -13.75
C GLN A 362 29.86 14.05 -12.94
N VAL A 363 30.25 15.06 -12.21
CA VAL A 363 31.52 15.08 -11.48
C VAL A 363 31.25 15.28 -10.00
N MET A 364 31.92 14.49 -9.16
CA MET A 364 31.88 14.69 -7.73
C MET A 364 32.68 15.95 -7.37
N ASP A 365 31.99 16.94 -6.79
CA ASP A 365 32.62 18.17 -6.32
C ASP A 365 33.28 17.93 -4.95
N THR A 366 32.57 17.26 -4.04
CA THR A 366 33.08 16.96 -2.71
C THR A 366 32.35 15.80 -2.03
N SER A 367 33.00 15.25 -1.00
CA SER A 367 32.44 14.26 -0.08
C SER A 367 32.62 14.76 1.36
N LEU A 368 31.50 14.94 2.05
CA LEU A 368 31.41 15.43 3.42
C LEU A 368 31.16 14.25 4.36
N LYS A 369 32.15 13.90 5.20
CA LYS A 369 32.21 12.66 5.99
C LYS A 369 32.11 12.94 7.48
N GLU A 370 30.97 13.42 7.96
CA GLU A 370 30.79 13.71 9.38
C GLU A 370 29.68 12.87 10.01
N HIS A 371 28.63 12.49 9.27
CA HIS A 371 27.65 11.55 9.78
C HIS A 371 28.25 10.14 9.94
N ARG A 372 27.76 9.41 10.95
CA ARG A 372 28.23 8.07 11.31
C ARG A 372 27.23 6.95 10.99
N ALA A 373 26.03 7.32 10.52
CA ALA A 373 24.98 6.39 10.13
C ALA A 373 24.18 6.94 8.96
N ARG A 374 23.21 6.17 8.50
CA ARG A 374 22.35 6.46 7.35
C ARG A 374 21.83 7.89 7.34
N VAL A 375 21.97 8.56 6.21
CA VAL A 375 21.33 9.84 5.94
C VAL A 375 19.90 9.57 5.45
N ASN A 376 18.89 10.03 6.18
CA ASN A 376 17.48 9.74 5.91
C ASN A 376 16.82 10.77 5.01
N GLU A 377 17.22 12.03 5.09
CA GLU A 377 16.72 13.12 4.27
C GLU A 377 17.78 14.19 4.02
N ILE A 378 17.72 14.79 2.84
CA ILE A 378 18.50 15.97 2.47
C ILE A 378 17.55 16.98 1.83
N ARG A 379 17.65 18.25 2.23
CA ARG A 379 16.94 19.36 1.58
C ARG A 379 17.88 20.53 1.34
N CYS A 380 17.80 21.12 0.17
CA CYS A 380 18.52 22.34 -0.17
C CYS A 380 17.69 23.57 0.23
N ASN A 381 18.35 24.66 0.58
CA ASN A 381 17.70 25.93 0.82
C ASN A 381 17.34 26.64 -0.51
N LYS A 382 16.56 27.74 -0.40
CA LYS A 382 16.08 28.48 -1.57
C LYS A 382 17.21 29.07 -2.43
N ASN A 383 18.33 29.44 -1.81
CA ASN A 383 19.46 30.10 -2.45
C ASN A 383 20.49 29.13 -3.07
N ASN A 384 20.32 27.82 -2.88
CA ASN A 384 21.26 26.78 -3.35
C ASN A 384 22.69 26.94 -2.79
N ASP A 385 22.82 27.53 -1.63
CA ASP A 385 24.11 27.68 -0.94
C ASP A 385 24.23 26.78 0.29
N GLN A 386 23.12 26.30 0.80
CA GLN A 386 23.09 25.41 1.96
C GLN A 386 22.24 24.18 1.70
N ALA A 387 22.62 23.10 2.35
CA ALA A 387 21.80 21.87 2.44
C ALA A 387 21.73 21.41 3.89
N ILE A 388 20.58 20.87 4.30
CA ILE A 388 20.42 20.21 5.58
C ILE A 388 20.32 18.70 5.37
N SER A 389 21.02 17.93 6.17
CA SER A 389 20.95 16.47 6.21
C SER A 389 20.50 15.97 7.58
N ALA A 390 19.53 15.05 7.59
CA ALA A 390 19.04 14.37 8.77
C ALA A 390 19.56 12.93 8.80
N SER A 391 20.20 12.51 9.90
CA SER A 391 20.82 11.20 10.00
C SER A 391 20.31 10.39 11.20
N SER A 392 20.41 9.07 11.05
CA SER A 392 20.14 8.12 12.13
C SER A 392 21.20 8.12 13.25
N ASP A 393 22.29 8.88 13.12
CA ASP A 393 23.34 9.00 14.12
C ASP A 393 23.01 10.01 15.24
N GLY A 394 21.84 10.63 15.21
CA GLY A 394 21.42 11.64 16.17
C GLY A 394 21.82 13.06 15.81
N SER A 395 22.32 13.29 14.61
CA SER A 395 22.70 14.62 14.13
C SER A 395 21.89 15.07 12.91
N CYS A 396 21.55 16.36 12.86
CA CYS A 396 21.18 17.08 11.66
C CYS A 396 22.26 18.11 11.38
N ILE A 397 22.81 18.12 10.18
CA ILE A 397 23.92 19.01 9.83
C ILE A 397 23.50 19.94 8.71
N ILE A 398 23.78 21.23 8.88
CA ILE A 398 23.65 22.23 7.82
C ILE A 398 25.03 22.45 7.20
N TRP A 399 25.09 22.27 5.90
CA TRP A 399 26.28 22.35 5.07
C TRP A 399 26.27 23.59 4.20
N ASP A 400 27.40 24.26 4.09
CA ASP A 400 27.68 25.17 2.98
C ASP A 400 28.08 24.33 1.76
N ILE A 401 27.23 24.29 0.74
CA ILE A 401 27.47 23.50 -0.47
C ILE A 401 28.20 24.27 -1.57
N LYS A 402 28.60 25.52 -1.30
CA LYS A 402 29.49 26.31 -2.15
C LYS A 402 30.94 26.20 -1.70
N ASN A 403 31.17 26.29 -0.37
CA ASN A 403 32.50 26.26 0.24
C ASN A 403 32.84 24.92 0.88
N TYR A 404 31.89 23.94 0.86
CA TYR A 404 32.05 22.54 1.23
C TYR A 404 32.50 22.32 2.68
N HIS A 405 31.84 22.98 3.62
CA HIS A 405 32.08 22.81 5.06
C HIS A 405 30.77 22.76 5.85
N ARG A 406 30.86 22.24 7.07
CA ARG A 406 29.76 22.28 8.01
C ARG A 406 29.58 23.70 8.54
N ILE A 407 28.35 24.21 8.47
CA ILE A 407 27.96 25.47 9.12
C ILE A 407 27.62 25.18 10.58
N ILE A 408 26.69 24.24 10.81
CA ILE A 408 26.18 23.95 12.15
C ILE A 408 25.75 22.48 12.25
N CYS A 409 25.77 21.95 13.47
CA CYS A 409 25.31 20.61 13.80
C CYS A 409 24.27 20.67 14.92
N LEU A 410 23.06 20.24 14.63
CA LEU A 410 21.98 20.03 15.59
C LEU A 410 22.10 18.61 16.12
N PHE A 411 22.09 18.45 17.44
CA PHE A 411 22.24 17.14 18.07
C PHE A 411 21.11 16.86 19.06
N GLU A 412 20.51 15.69 18.92
CA GLU A 412 19.50 15.16 19.85
C GLU A 412 19.64 13.64 19.94
N ALA A 413 19.31 13.07 21.09
CA ALA A 413 19.34 11.61 21.29
C ALA A 413 18.16 10.92 20.58
N THR A 414 18.11 11.01 19.24
CA THR A 414 17.07 10.47 18.39
C THR A 414 17.65 10.06 17.04
N MET A 415 17.04 9.12 16.34
CA MET A 415 17.33 8.89 14.93
C MET A 415 16.51 9.90 14.12
N PHE A 416 17.15 10.97 13.64
CA PHE A 416 16.45 11.94 12.81
C PHE A 416 15.94 11.31 11.51
N LYS A 417 14.67 11.53 11.20
CA LYS A 417 13.98 11.02 10.01
C LYS A 417 13.74 12.12 8.96
N SER A 418 13.41 13.32 9.40
CA SER A 418 13.11 14.45 8.53
C SER A 418 13.59 15.76 9.14
N ALA A 419 14.04 16.68 8.29
CA ALA A 419 14.44 18.03 8.64
C ALA A 419 14.02 19.00 7.54
N ILE A 420 13.37 20.10 7.93
CA ILE A 420 12.88 21.13 7.00
C ILE A 420 13.31 22.52 7.45
N TYR A 421 13.59 23.39 6.48
CA TYR A 421 13.75 24.82 6.74
C TYR A 421 12.37 25.48 6.88
N HIS A 422 12.26 26.42 7.82
CA HIS A 422 11.17 27.40 7.76
C HIS A 422 11.29 28.23 6.46
N PRO A 423 10.19 28.66 5.83
CA PRO A 423 10.26 29.42 4.58
C PRO A 423 11.09 30.70 4.64
N GLU A 424 11.24 31.33 5.80
CA GLU A 424 12.11 32.48 6.05
C GLU A 424 13.56 32.10 6.40
N GLU A 425 13.85 30.78 6.51
CA GLU A 425 15.17 30.19 6.72
C GLU A 425 15.91 30.60 8.02
N TYR A 426 15.21 31.16 9.02
CA TYR A 426 15.81 31.45 10.33
C TYR A 426 15.71 30.28 11.32
N GLN A 427 14.76 29.36 11.07
CA GLN A 427 14.56 28.17 11.90
C GLN A 427 14.57 26.90 11.08
N VAL A 428 14.81 25.80 11.78
CA VAL A 428 14.73 24.43 11.26
C VAL A 428 13.78 23.64 12.13
N VAL A 429 12.94 22.81 11.53
CA VAL A 429 12.07 21.85 12.22
C VAL A 429 12.55 20.45 11.91
N THR A 430 12.73 19.64 12.95
CA THR A 430 13.20 18.26 12.82
C THR A 430 12.27 17.28 13.50
N THR A 431 12.33 16.02 13.09
CA THR A 431 11.61 14.93 13.72
C THR A 431 12.38 13.61 13.62
N GLY A 432 12.07 12.69 14.51
CA GLY A 432 12.78 11.42 14.58
C GLY A 432 12.06 10.34 15.38
N SER A 433 12.84 9.36 15.83
CA SER A 433 12.37 8.19 16.57
C SER A 433 11.86 8.50 17.99
N ASN A 434 12.21 9.64 18.54
CA ASN A 434 11.74 10.10 19.85
C ASN A 434 10.29 10.62 19.85
N ARG A 435 9.60 10.63 18.71
CA ARG A 435 8.20 11.07 18.52
C ARG A 435 7.99 12.57 18.72
N ASN A 436 9.06 13.34 18.86
CA ASN A 436 8.99 14.78 19.05
C ASN A 436 9.16 15.51 17.71
N ILE A 437 8.66 16.73 17.69
CA ILE A 437 8.94 17.74 16.68
C ILE A 437 9.72 18.83 17.37
N SER A 438 10.96 19.03 16.96
CA SER A 438 11.89 19.98 17.61
C SER A 438 12.13 21.17 16.68
N TYR A 439 12.04 22.37 17.22
CA TYR A 439 12.32 23.64 16.55
C TYR A 439 13.70 24.12 16.97
N TRP A 440 14.51 24.49 16.02
CA TRP A 440 15.90 24.89 16.22
C TRP A 440 16.17 26.28 15.64
N ASP A 441 16.92 27.06 16.37
CA ASP A 441 17.55 28.25 15.83
C ASP A 441 18.69 27.85 14.88
N LYS A 442 18.69 28.40 13.67
CA LYS A 442 19.70 28.07 12.66
C LYS A 442 21.06 28.70 12.96
N MET A 443 21.12 29.75 13.80
CA MET A 443 22.35 30.50 14.06
C MET A 443 23.21 29.90 15.16
N ASP A 444 22.58 29.42 16.23
CA ASP A 444 23.28 28.95 17.42
C ASP A 444 23.03 27.46 17.78
N ALA A 445 22.23 26.75 16.96
CA ALA A 445 21.86 25.35 17.15
C ALA A 445 21.06 25.08 18.45
N GLN A 446 20.48 26.10 19.06
CA GLN A 446 19.67 25.89 20.26
C GLN A 446 18.27 25.39 19.93
N ALA A 447 17.79 24.43 20.70
CA ALA A 447 16.40 23.99 20.63
C ALA A 447 15.50 25.08 21.22
N ILE A 448 14.67 25.70 20.38
CA ILE A 448 13.72 26.73 20.79
C ILE A 448 12.53 26.12 21.50
N ARG A 449 12.00 25.04 20.93
CA ARG A 449 10.79 24.38 21.41
C ARG A 449 10.75 22.93 20.97
N MET A 450 10.11 22.10 21.79
CA MET A 450 9.84 20.70 21.50
C MET A 450 8.35 20.40 21.70
N LEU A 451 7.73 19.76 20.71
CA LEU A 451 6.34 19.33 20.74
C LEU A 451 6.26 17.81 20.73
N VAL A 452 5.30 17.26 21.49
CA VAL A 452 4.96 15.83 21.35
C VAL A 452 4.17 15.65 20.05
N GLY A 453 4.82 15.16 19.02
CA GLY A 453 4.23 15.04 17.68
C GLY A 453 3.41 13.76 17.49
N SER A 454 3.77 12.68 18.20
CA SER A 454 3.05 11.41 18.15
C SER A 454 2.99 10.75 19.52
N ASN A 455 1.85 10.14 19.85
CA ASN A 455 1.70 9.31 21.04
C ASN A 455 2.07 7.84 20.76
N ASP A 456 2.10 7.46 19.49
CA ASP A 456 2.33 6.08 19.05
C ASP A 456 3.22 6.04 17.80
N GLY A 457 4.44 5.53 17.96
CA GLY A 457 5.40 5.37 16.88
C GLY A 457 6.14 6.63 16.43
N GLU A 458 7.11 6.43 15.55
CA GLU A 458 8.02 7.46 15.02
C GLU A 458 7.32 8.39 14.03
N ILE A 459 7.86 9.61 13.89
CA ILE A 459 7.44 10.55 12.85
C ILE A 459 8.46 10.48 11.71
N ASN A 460 8.01 10.12 10.53
CA ASN A 460 8.89 9.84 9.40
C ASN A 460 9.10 11.03 8.46
N SER A 461 8.14 11.94 8.38
CA SER A 461 8.18 13.04 7.40
C SER A 461 7.52 14.30 7.91
N LEU A 462 8.12 15.41 7.51
CA LEU A 462 7.60 16.76 7.68
C LEU A 462 7.51 17.45 6.32
N ASP A 463 6.56 18.38 6.19
CA ASP A 463 6.56 19.39 5.14
C ASP A 463 5.91 20.67 5.65
N ILE A 464 6.20 21.83 5.02
CA ILE A 464 5.74 23.14 5.49
C ILE A 464 5.14 23.95 4.35
N PHE A 465 4.06 24.67 4.62
CA PHE A 465 3.45 25.58 3.65
C PHE A 465 4.34 26.80 3.38
N ASN A 466 4.21 27.37 2.19
CA ASN A 466 5.08 28.48 1.74
C ASN A 466 4.98 29.74 2.61
N ASN A 467 3.83 29.96 3.27
CA ASN A 467 3.65 31.09 4.19
C ASN A 467 4.28 30.86 5.58
N GLY A 468 4.70 29.62 5.90
CA GLY A 468 5.30 29.27 7.19
C GLY A 468 4.30 29.13 8.35
N GLU A 469 3.02 29.47 8.18
CA GLU A 469 2.04 29.44 9.28
C GLU A 469 1.64 28.01 9.69
N TYR A 470 1.69 27.07 8.75
CA TYR A 470 1.32 25.68 8.98
C TYR A 470 2.37 24.72 8.46
N PHE A 471 2.51 23.60 9.15
CA PHE A 471 3.34 22.48 8.69
C PHE A 471 2.63 21.14 8.91
N LEU A 472 3.14 20.10 8.28
CA LEU A 472 2.58 18.76 8.26
C LEU A 472 3.53 17.78 8.91
N SER A 473 2.96 16.77 9.59
CA SER A 473 3.71 15.61 10.07
C SER A 473 2.96 14.31 9.81
N GLY A 474 3.69 13.24 9.56
CA GLY A 474 3.15 11.90 9.42
C GLY A 474 4.16 10.82 9.76
N GLY A 475 3.67 9.70 10.26
CA GLY A 475 4.55 8.65 10.76
C GLY A 475 3.85 7.31 10.98
N GLU A 476 4.33 6.58 11.98
CA GLU A 476 3.84 5.24 12.31
C GLU A 476 2.43 5.22 12.90
N ASP A 477 1.97 6.33 13.48
CA ASP A 477 0.60 6.49 13.97
C ASP A 477 -0.46 6.53 12.84
N LYS A 478 -0.01 6.49 11.57
CA LYS A 478 -0.85 6.46 10.35
C LYS A 478 -1.71 7.71 10.17
N LYS A 479 -1.40 8.79 10.88
CA LYS A 479 -2.16 10.04 10.87
C LYS A 479 -1.36 11.14 10.17
N LEU A 480 -2.02 11.84 9.26
CA LEU A 480 -1.54 13.12 8.76
C LEU A 480 -2.01 14.21 9.74
N LYS A 481 -1.09 14.96 10.32
CA LYS A 481 -1.41 16.08 11.21
C LYS A 481 -1.00 17.40 10.58
N VAL A 482 -1.90 18.35 10.63
CA VAL A 482 -1.66 19.75 10.25
C VAL A 482 -1.47 20.54 11.54
N TRP A 483 -0.34 21.19 11.68
CA TRP A 483 0.05 21.95 12.85
C TRP A 483 0.08 23.43 12.54
N LYS A 484 -0.36 24.26 13.48
CA LYS A 484 -0.11 25.69 13.43
C LYS A 484 1.28 25.97 14.00
N TYR A 485 2.13 26.65 13.22
CA TYR A 485 3.56 26.75 13.48
C TYR A 485 3.84 27.44 14.82
N ASP A 486 3.33 28.67 15.03
CA ASP A 486 3.60 29.47 16.22
C ASP A 486 2.95 28.89 17.49
N GLU A 487 1.73 28.39 17.39
CA GLU A 487 1.00 27.85 18.52
C GLU A 487 1.48 26.44 18.89
N GLY A 488 1.96 25.66 17.93
CA GLY A 488 2.36 24.26 18.12
C GLY A 488 1.19 23.34 18.44
N LEU A 489 -0.01 23.70 17.98
CA LEU A 489 -1.23 22.93 18.15
C LEU A 489 -1.62 22.21 16.89
N VAL A 490 -2.15 20.99 17.04
CA VAL A 490 -2.74 20.24 15.92
C VAL A 490 -4.06 20.89 15.53
N TYR A 491 -4.16 21.34 14.30
CA TYR A 491 -5.35 21.99 13.77
C TYR A 491 -6.26 21.01 13.05
N HIS A 492 -5.70 20.10 12.25
CA HIS A 492 -6.45 19.04 11.57
C HIS A 492 -5.73 17.69 11.63
N ILE A 493 -6.51 16.61 11.57
CA ILE A 493 -6.01 15.24 11.51
C ILE A 493 -6.65 14.51 10.34
N GLY A 494 -5.85 14.05 9.39
CA GLY A 494 -6.26 13.18 8.29
C GLY A 494 -6.10 11.71 8.69
N ILE A 495 -7.18 10.93 8.55
CA ILE A 495 -7.21 9.48 8.82
C ILE A 495 -7.57 8.75 7.53
N GLY A 496 -6.75 7.81 7.10
CA GLY A 496 -6.98 7.03 5.86
C GLY A 496 -5.96 5.92 5.66
N HIS A 497 -4.70 6.15 6.02
CA HIS A 497 -3.63 5.17 5.87
C HIS A 497 -3.84 3.93 6.75
N SER A 498 -3.67 2.75 6.16
CA SER A 498 -3.64 1.47 6.87
C SER A 498 -2.23 1.10 7.35
N GLY A 499 -1.21 1.60 6.68
CA GLY A 499 0.21 1.48 7.01
C GLY A 499 0.81 2.79 7.56
N GLN A 500 2.11 2.77 7.82
CA GLN A 500 2.86 3.96 8.26
C GLN A 500 2.98 4.97 7.11
N ILE A 501 2.81 6.25 7.40
CA ILE A 501 3.14 7.31 6.46
C ILE A 501 4.67 7.43 6.37
N LYS A 502 5.20 7.33 5.16
CA LYS A 502 6.65 7.41 4.87
C LYS A 502 7.09 8.79 4.44
N LYS A 503 6.31 9.42 3.55
CA LYS A 503 6.60 10.77 3.05
C LYS A 503 5.32 11.57 2.85
N ILE A 504 5.48 12.88 3.00
CA ILE A 504 4.46 13.90 2.78
C ILE A 504 5.05 14.91 1.81
N ALA A 505 4.23 15.42 0.92
CA ALA A 505 4.56 16.55 0.07
C ALA A 505 3.34 17.45 -0.15
N ILE A 506 3.54 18.75 -0.03
CA ILE A 506 2.57 19.78 -0.38
C ILE A 506 2.75 20.09 -1.87
N SER A 507 1.65 20.17 -2.61
CA SER A 507 1.70 20.56 -4.03
C SER A 507 2.23 22.00 -4.19
N PRO A 508 2.98 22.35 -5.24
CA PRO A 508 3.50 23.69 -5.44
C PRO A 508 2.46 24.81 -5.44
N ASN A 509 1.23 24.52 -5.88
CA ASN A 509 0.08 25.46 -5.80
C ASN A 509 -0.59 25.51 -4.43
N GLN A 510 -0.09 24.74 -3.45
CA GLN A 510 -0.57 24.66 -2.06
C GLN A 510 -2.02 24.14 -1.90
N GLU A 511 -2.69 23.65 -2.95
CA GLU A 511 -4.08 23.18 -2.89
C GLU A 511 -4.24 21.75 -2.40
N ASN A 512 -3.21 20.93 -2.60
CA ASN A 512 -3.24 19.50 -2.28
C ASN A 512 -2.05 19.10 -1.41
N ILE A 513 -2.30 18.15 -0.52
CA ILE A 513 -1.29 17.44 0.25
C ILE A 513 -1.27 16.01 -0.27
N ILE A 514 -0.11 15.46 -0.57
CA ILE A 514 0.03 14.06 -0.94
C ILE A 514 0.82 13.32 0.15
N THR A 515 0.28 12.18 0.55
CA THR A 515 0.91 11.30 1.53
C THR A 515 1.06 9.90 0.96
N VAL A 516 2.16 9.27 1.26
CA VAL A 516 2.50 7.91 0.81
C VAL A 516 2.93 7.05 1.98
N GLY A 517 2.59 5.76 1.92
CA GLY A 517 2.80 4.86 3.04
C GLY A 517 3.39 3.50 2.67
N THR A 518 3.59 2.69 3.71
CA THR A 518 4.12 1.31 3.60
C THR A 518 3.17 0.36 2.90
N GLU A 519 1.89 0.66 2.85
CA GLU A 519 0.86 -0.11 2.15
C GLU A 519 0.85 0.08 0.63
N GLY A 520 1.73 0.94 0.10
CA GLY A 520 1.78 1.28 -1.33
C GLY A 520 0.69 2.24 -1.78
N ALA A 521 -0.14 2.74 -0.87
CA ALA A 521 -1.21 3.69 -1.18
C ALA A 521 -0.69 5.12 -1.29
N ILE A 522 -1.34 5.88 -2.17
CA ILE A 522 -1.14 7.31 -2.37
C ILE A 522 -2.45 8.01 -2.02
N PHE A 523 -2.43 8.88 -1.02
CA PHE A 523 -3.58 9.70 -0.65
C PHE A 523 -3.37 11.13 -1.10
N ILE A 524 -4.35 11.67 -1.79
CA ILE A 524 -4.41 13.08 -2.20
C ILE A 524 -5.48 13.75 -1.34
N TRP A 525 -5.04 14.62 -0.46
CA TRP A 525 -5.89 15.39 0.43
C TRP A 525 -6.04 16.81 -0.10
N LYS A 526 -7.24 17.34 -0.06
CA LYS A 526 -7.42 18.78 -0.25
C LYS A 526 -6.99 19.50 1.01
N VAL A 527 -6.33 20.63 0.86
CA VAL A 527 -6.01 21.48 2.00
C VAL A 527 -7.32 21.92 2.66
N PRO A 528 -7.44 21.75 4.00
CA PRO A 528 -8.67 22.09 4.71
C PRO A 528 -9.05 23.57 4.60
N GLU A 529 -10.34 23.86 4.59
CA GLU A 529 -10.84 25.22 4.66
C GLU A 529 -10.40 25.90 5.97
N GLY A 530 -10.03 27.17 5.91
CA GLY A 530 -9.52 27.93 7.06
C GLY A 530 -8.01 27.91 7.24
N ILE A 531 -7.27 27.21 6.39
CA ILE A 531 -5.82 27.39 6.27
C ILE A 531 -5.59 28.51 5.27
N ASN A 532 -5.13 29.65 5.75
CA ASN A 532 -4.69 30.75 4.86
C ASN A 532 -3.38 30.31 4.19
N ILE A 533 -3.37 30.25 2.86
CA ILE A 533 -2.25 29.79 2.05
C ILE A 533 -1.60 31.00 1.37
#